data_82984ada880445942222541eb3c8998a
#
_entry.id   82984ada880445942222541eb3c8998a
#
_cell.length_a   1.000
_cell.length_b   1.000
_cell.length_c   1.000
_cell.angle_alpha   90.00
_cell.angle_beta   90.00
_cell.angle_gamma   90.00
#
_symmetry.space_group_name_H-M   'P 1'
#
loop_
_entity.id
_entity.type
_entity.pdbx_description
1 polymer ?
#
loop_
_entity_poly.entity_id
_entity_poly.type
_entity_poly.pdbx_seq_one_letter_code
_entity_poly.pdbx_strand_id
1 'polypeptide(L)' 'MYRVYDSLGNLMRKFSTYQAALMYKITYGNYGWTIK' A
#
# COMPACT_ATOMS: atom_id res chain seq x y z
N MET A 1 9.10 4.56 7.08
CA MET A 1 8.80 3.48 6.12
C MET A 1 7.29 3.39 5.93
N TYR A 2 6.86 3.16 4.72
CA TYR A 2 5.43 3.12 4.40
C TYR A 2 4.97 1.69 4.21
N ARG A 3 3.81 1.38 4.78
CA ARG A 3 3.23 0.03 4.71
C ARG A 3 1.93 0.10 3.93
N VAL A 4 1.75 -0.83 3.02
CA VAL A 4 0.51 -0.92 2.23
C VAL A 4 -0.35 -2.04 2.82
N TYR A 5 -1.58 -1.69 3.19
CA TYR A 5 -2.55 -2.63 3.73
C TYR A 5 -3.70 -2.79 2.74
N ASP A 6 -4.23 -4.01 2.63
CA ASP A 6 -5.36 -4.25 1.75
C ASP A 6 -6.67 -3.79 2.40
N SER A 7 -7.79 -4.06 1.72
CA SER A 7 -9.11 -3.63 2.21
C SER A 7 -9.53 -4.35 3.48
N LEU A 8 -8.91 -5.48 3.79
CA LEU A 8 -9.19 -6.25 5.00
C LEU A 8 -8.24 -5.90 6.13
N GLY A 9 -7.28 -4.99 5.89
CA GLY A 9 -6.32 -4.60 6.91
C GLY A 9 -5.08 -5.46 6.98
N ASN A 10 -4.87 -6.34 6.01
CA ASN A 10 -3.68 -7.18 5.98
C ASN A 10 -2.50 -6.44 5.37
N LEU A 11 -1.33 -6.57 6.00
CA LEU A 11 -0.12 -5.96 5.46
C LEU A 11 0.28 -6.67 4.17
N MET A 12 0.35 -5.91 3.09
CA MET A 12 0.72 -6.45 1.78
C MET A 12 2.21 -6.27 1.51
N ARG A 13 2.74 -5.07 1.75
CA ARG A 13 4.14 -4.80 1.47
C ARG A 13 4.61 -3.53 2.17
N LYS A 14 5.93 -3.43 2.36
CA LYS A 14 6.57 -2.24 2.94
C LYS A 14 7.44 -1.58 1.88
N PHE A 15 7.49 -0.25 1.94
CA PHE A 15 8.32 0.53 1.01
C PHE A 15 9.08 1.61 1.77
N SER A 16 10.22 1.99 1.24
CA SER A 16 11.04 3.05 1.86
C SER A 16 10.55 4.44 1.47
N THR A 17 9.78 4.57 0.38
CA THR A 17 9.24 5.86 -0.05
C THR A 17 7.74 5.77 -0.25
N TYR A 18 7.07 6.92 -0.05
CA TYR A 18 5.62 6.99 -0.25
C TYR A 18 5.26 6.74 -1.71
N GLN A 19 6.05 7.27 -2.63
CA GLN A 19 5.76 7.11 -4.05
C GLN A 19 5.76 5.64 -4.47
N ALA A 20 6.72 4.86 -3.96
CA ALA A 20 6.75 3.44 -4.26
C ALA A 20 5.51 2.73 -3.72
N ALA A 21 5.09 3.06 -2.50
CA ALA A 21 3.89 2.48 -1.91
C ALA A 21 2.66 2.86 -2.71
N LEU A 22 2.58 4.11 -3.14
CA LEU A 22 1.44 4.59 -3.92
C LEU A 22 1.36 3.88 -5.27
N MET A 23 2.48 3.69 -5.93
CA MET A 23 2.52 2.98 -7.21
C MET A 23 2.07 1.54 -7.05
N TYR A 24 2.49 0.90 -5.97
CA TYR A 24 2.05 -0.48 -5.70
C TYR A 24 0.54 -0.53 -5.49
N LYS A 25 0.02 0.40 -4.70
CA LYS A 25 -1.41 0.46 -4.43
C LYS A 25 -2.21 0.67 -5.72
N ILE A 26 -1.75 1.53 -6.61
CA ILE A 26 -2.42 1.79 -7.88
C ILE A 26 -2.38 0.58 -8.79
N THR A 27 -1.24 -0.12 -8.83
CA THR A 27 -1.04 -1.24 -9.74
C THR A 27 -1.76 -2.50 -9.28
N TYR A 28 -1.67 -2.82 -7.98
CA TYR A 28 -2.18 -4.08 -7.46
C TYR A 28 -3.39 -3.93 -6.55
N GLY A 29 -3.57 -2.75 -5.99
CA GLY A 29 -4.64 -2.51 -5.04
C GLY A 29 -5.81 -1.75 -5.65
N ASN A 30 -6.60 -1.14 -4.75
CA ASN A 30 -7.73 -0.31 -5.15
C ASN A 30 -8.00 0.71 -4.05
N TYR A 31 -9.16 1.37 -4.11
CA TYR A 31 -9.50 2.43 -3.16
C TYR A 31 -9.60 1.96 -1.72
N GLY A 32 -9.86 0.68 -1.51
CA GLY A 32 -9.97 0.16 -0.16
C GLY A 32 -8.63 -0.06 0.51
N TRP A 33 -7.54 -0.01 -0.23
CA TRP A 33 -6.20 -0.20 0.31
C TRP A 33 -5.71 1.06 0.98
N THR A 34 -4.85 0.90 1.98
CA THR A 34 -4.37 2.01 2.81
C THR A 34 -2.86 1.99 2.87
N ILE A 35 -2.26 3.18 2.90
CA ILE A 35 -0.82 3.35 3.10
C ILE A 35 -0.62 3.98 4.47
N LYS A 36 0.17 3.36 5.29
CA LYS A 36 0.55 3.85 6.62
C LYS A 36 2.05 3.71 6.79
#